data_e3aaa0339fd60ed8a94f2c1665342efb
#
_entry.id   e3aaa0339fd60ed8a94f2c1665342efb
#
_cell.length_a   1.000
_cell.length_b   1.000
_cell.length_c   1.000
_cell.angle_alpha   90.00
_cell.angle_beta   90.00
_cell.angle_gamma   90.00
#
_symmetry.space_group_name_H-M   'P 1'
#
loop_
_entity.id
_entity.type
_entity.pdbx_description
1 polymer ?
#
loop_
_entity_poly.entity_id
_entity_poly.type
_entity_poly.pdbx_seq_one_letter_code
_entity_poly.pdbx_strand_id
1 'polypeptide(L)'
;MILDENNRHHQDFIRKLTARKPTEPRVQLYTTNYDTLFEQAAQRMNYTIIDGFSFSYPRIFNGINFDHDVVYRERTRIKNEESFIPNVIQLFKLHGSIDWEKIDGKIYQKETTDQPCIIYPASEKYESSYEQPYFEMMSHLQSTLRKEGTLLIVAGFGFQDKHIQNVIKEAVLQNPNFHLLVVCFGMKKVVEEGKDEKWEESGITHELVPDFISEDGNVAQNITVLFSKFKAFVEKYPYNSSYEIDNTNNYEAIRP
;
A
#
# COMPACT_ATOMS: atom_id res chain seq x y z
N MET A 1 -15.61 1.46 -15.49
CA MET A 1 -15.23 1.84 -14.12
C MET A 1 -16.10 1.01 -13.18
N ILE A 2 -15.51 0.00 -12.53
CA ILE A 2 -16.23 -0.82 -11.55
C ILE A 2 -16.35 0.04 -10.30
N LEU A 3 -17.48 0.67 -10.09
CA LEU A 3 -17.83 1.30 -8.83
C LEU A 3 -18.18 0.16 -7.86
N ASP A 4 -17.20 -0.28 -7.08
CA ASP A 4 -17.47 -1.22 -6.02
C ASP A 4 -18.20 -0.49 -4.88
N GLU A 5 -19.50 -0.72 -4.79
CA GLU A 5 -20.32 -0.23 -3.67
C GLU A 5 -19.82 -0.78 -2.33
N ASN A 6 -18.98 -1.79 -2.34
CA ASN A 6 -18.41 -2.48 -1.18
C ASN A 6 -16.96 -2.07 -0.85
N ASN A 7 -16.43 -0.97 -1.38
CA ASN A 7 -15.07 -0.51 -1.06
C ASN A 7 -14.89 -0.03 0.41
N ARG A 8 -15.86 -0.35 1.26
CA ARG A 8 -15.88 0.02 2.70
C ARG A 8 -14.65 -0.51 3.44
N HIS A 9 -14.14 -1.70 3.08
CA HIS A 9 -12.97 -2.27 3.76
C HIS A 9 -11.68 -1.51 3.46
N HIS A 10 -11.50 -0.98 2.25
CA HIS A 10 -10.37 -0.11 1.92
C HIS A 10 -10.48 1.23 2.65
N GLN A 11 -11.69 1.79 2.76
CA GLN A 11 -11.93 3.01 3.54
C GLN A 11 -11.61 2.80 5.03
N ASP A 12 -12.14 1.74 5.64
CA ASP A 12 -11.87 1.41 7.04
C ASP A 12 -10.38 1.14 7.28
N PHE A 13 -9.69 0.52 6.34
CA PHE A 13 -8.26 0.26 6.44
C PHE A 13 -7.46 1.57 6.44
N ILE A 14 -7.69 2.44 5.46
CA ILE A 14 -7.04 3.77 5.40
C ILE A 14 -7.31 4.53 6.69
N ARG A 15 -8.57 4.63 7.12
CA ARG A 15 -8.98 5.36 8.34
C ARG A 15 -8.25 4.84 9.58
N LYS A 16 -8.15 3.53 9.75
CA LYS A 16 -7.48 2.92 10.91
C LYS A 16 -5.96 3.14 10.88
N LEU A 17 -5.33 3.04 9.72
CA LEU A 17 -3.90 3.28 9.57
C LEU A 17 -3.52 4.75 9.85
N THR A 18 -4.37 5.67 9.46
CA THR A 18 -4.11 7.12 9.59
C THR A 18 -4.56 7.70 10.92
N ALA A 19 -5.21 6.91 11.80
CA ALA A 19 -5.60 7.33 13.15
C ALA A 19 -4.37 7.44 14.07
N ARG A 20 -3.48 8.38 13.79
CA ARG A 20 -2.19 8.61 14.45
C ARG A 20 -1.84 10.11 14.46
N LYS A 21 -0.80 10.49 15.19
CA LYS A 21 -0.38 11.90 15.27
C LYS A 21 -0.03 12.45 13.89
N PRO A 22 -0.49 13.67 13.54
CA PRO A 22 -0.15 14.29 12.26
C PRO A 22 1.34 14.56 12.06
N THR A 23 2.11 14.62 13.15
CA THR A 23 3.58 14.79 13.13
C THR A 23 4.34 13.51 12.84
N GLU A 24 3.68 12.35 12.86
CA GLU A 24 4.30 11.09 12.45
C GLU A 24 4.43 11.02 10.91
N PRO A 25 5.43 10.27 10.40
CA PRO A 25 5.59 10.09 8.95
C PRO A 25 4.29 9.62 8.29
N ARG A 26 4.01 10.05 7.07
CA ARG A 26 2.82 9.65 6.33
C ARG A 26 2.72 8.14 6.19
N VAL A 27 1.49 7.64 6.26
CA VAL A 27 1.23 6.24 5.91
C VAL A 27 1.55 6.03 4.44
N GLN A 28 2.36 5.02 4.17
CA GLN A 28 2.73 4.62 2.83
C GLN A 28 2.02 3.32 2.47
N LEU A 29 1.22 3.35 1.41
CA LEU A 29 0.54 2.20 0.84
C LEU A 29 1.28 1.76 -0.43
N TYR A 30 1.77 0.54 -0.42
CA TYR A 30 2.37 -0.10 -1.58
C TYR A 30 1.43 -1.17 -2.11
N THR A 31 1.10 -1.13 -3.38
CA THR A 31 0.21 -2.13 -3.98
C THR A 31 0.77 -2.66 -5.29
N THR A 32 0.56 -3.95 -5.53
CA THR A 32 0.81 -4.60 -6.80
C THR A 32 -0.45 -4.69 -7.67
N ASN A 33 -1.59 -4.25 -7.13
CA ASN A 33 -2.85 -4.23 -7.87
C ASN A 33 -2.89 -3.06 -8.85
N TYR A 34 -3.46 -3.32 -10.01
CA TYR A 34 -3.62 -2.31 -11.08
C TYR A 34 -4.88 -1.47 -10.92
N ASP A 35 -5.85 -1.92 -10.11
CA ASP A 35 -7.12 -1.24 -9.87
C ASP A 35 -6.94 0.10 -9.15
N THR A 36 -8.03 0.87 -9.05
CA THR A 36 -8.05 2.18 -8.40
C THR A 36 -8.87 2.16 -7.10
N LEU A 37 -8.95 1.00 -6.40
CA LEU A 37 -9.79 0.87 -5.21
C LEU A 37 -9.31 1.72 -4.04
N PHE A 38 -8.01 1.88 -3.85
CA PHE A 38 -7.45 2.76 -2.81
C PHE A 38 -7.72 4.23 -3.13
N GLU A 39 -7.57 4.63 -4.38
CA GLU A 39 -7.85 5.99 -4.85
C GLU A 39 -9.33 6.34 -4.65
N GLN A 40 -10.24 5.43 -5.03
CA GLN A 40 -11.66 5.60 -4.83
C GLN A 40 -12.05 5.65 -3.35
N ALA A 41 -11.45 4.80 -2.51
CA ALA A 41 -11.67 4.80 -1.08
C ALA A 41 -11.23 6.13 -0.44
N ALA A 42 -10.04 6.61 -0.79
CA ALA A 42 -9.49 7.88 -0.32
C ALA A 42 -10.37 9.06 -0.75
N GLN A 43 -10.79 9.11 -2.01
CA GLN A 43 -11.68 10.16 -2.53
C GLN A 43 -13.00 10.23 -1.77
N ARG A 44 -13.64 9.08 -1.50
CA ARG A 44 -14.90 9.03 -0.75
C ARG A 44 -14.79 9.55 0.69
N MET A 45 -13.60 9.49 1.27
CA MET A 45 -13.32 9.96 2.62
C MET A 45 -12.64 11.35 2.67
N ASN A 46 -12.52 12.04 1.53
CA ASN A 46 -11.81 13.32 1.40
C ASN A 46 -10.34 13.25 1.87
N TYR A 47 -9.67 12.14 1.55
CA TYR A 47 -8.23 12.01 1.73
C TYR A 47 -7.48 12.54 0.51
N THR A 48 -6.37 13.19 0.74
CA THR A 48 -5.41 13.54 -0.31
C THR A 48 -4.42 12.41 -0.51
N ILE A 49 -4.21 12.02 -1.77
CA ILE A 49 -3.22 11.03 -2.15
C ILE A 49 -2.03 11.74 -2.78
N ILE A 50 -0.83 11.39 -2.31
CA ILE A 50 0.44 11.70 -2.93
C ILE A 50 0.88 10.42 -3.64
N ASP A 51 0.84 10.42 -4.98
CA ASP A 51 1.02 9.23 -5.82
C ASP A 51 2.13 9.39 -6.86
N GLY A 52 2.96 10.43 -6.70
CA GLY A 52 4.04 10.74 -7.64
C GLY A 52 3.59 11.56 -8.85
N PHE A 53 2.30 11.79 -9.04
CA PHE A 53 1.80 12.65 -10.12
C PHE A 53 1.68 14.10 -9.67
N SER A 54 1.82 15.02 -10.66
CA SER A 54 1.62 16.46 -10.43
C SER A 54 0.19 16.75 -9.97
N PHE A 55 0.02 17.77 -9.13
CA PHE A 55 -1.30 18.27 -8.72
C PHE A 55 -1.99 19.13 -9.79
N SER A 56 -1.27 19.48 -10.86
CA SER A 56 -1.80 20.23 -12.02
C SER A 56 -2.23 19.29 -13.14
N TYR A 57 -3.13 19.75 -14.00
CA TYR A 57 -3.55 19.02 -15.19
C TYR A 57 -2.74 19.46 -16.42
N PRO A 58 -2.31 18.54 -17.31
CA PRO A 58 -2.43 17.09 -17.17
C PRO A 58 -1.54 16.55 -16.03
N ARG A 59 -2.02 15.52 -15.34
CA ARG A 59 -1.24 14.85 -14.29
C ARG A 59 -0.12 14.03 -14.91
N ILE A 60 1.11 14.39 -14.61
CA ILE A 60 2.33 13.75 -15.15
C ILE A 60 3.14 13.22 -13.97
N PHE A 61 3.63 11.99 -14.10
CA PHE A 61 4.47 11.36 -13.09
C PHE A 61 5.85 12.04 -13.01
N ASN A 62 6.25 12.33 -11.77
CA ASN A 62 7.60 12.73 -11.42
C ASN A 62 7.85 12.32 -9.96
N GLY A 63 8.85 11.48 -9.70
CA GLY A 63 9.16 10.97 -8.37
C GLY A 63 9.31 12.04 -7.28
N ILE A 64 9.78 13.24 -7.64
CA ILE A 64 9.91 14.37 -6.70
C ILE A 64 8.57 14.76 -6.03
N ASN A 65 7.44 14.40 -6.63
CA ASN A 65 6.12 14.69 -6.04
C ASN A 65 5.87 13.89 -4.75
N PHE A 66 6.61 12.79 -4.52
CA PHE A 66 6.55 12.05 -3.26
C PHE A 66 7.20 12.81 -2.09
N ASP A 67 8.06 13.79 -2.37
CA ASP A 67 8.71 14.63 -1.35
C ASP A 67 7.82 15.81 -0.92
N HIS A 68 6.69 16.02 -1.61
CA HIS A 68 5.73 17.05 -1.24
C HIS A 68 4.84 16.59 -0.09
N ASP A 69 4.34 17.55 0.68
CA ASP A 69 3.32 17.32 1.70
C ASP A 69 2.28 18.45 1.70
N VAL A 70 1.18 18.25 2.40
CA VAL A 70 0.06 19.17 2.46
C VAL A 70 -0.07 19.75 3.87
N VAL A 71 -0.09 21.08 3.97
CA VAL A 71 -0.12 21.82 5.23
C VAL A 71 -1.21 22.89 5.23
N TYR A 72 -1.71 23.26 6.41
CA TYR A 72 -2.60 24.40 6.58
C TYR A 72 -1.82 25.71 6.60
N ARG A 73 -2.01 26.56 5.62
CA ARG A 73 -1.26 27.83 5.52
C ARG A 73 -1.49 28.77 6.72
N GLU A 74 -2.70 28.82 7.28
CA GLU A 74 -3.04 29.78 8.32
C GLU A 74 -2.45 29.43 9.69
N ARG A 75 -2.14 28.17 9.94
CA ARG A 75 -1.56 27.70 11.20
C ARG A 75 -0.06 27.92 11.31
N THR A 76 0.59 28.28 10.21
CA THR A 76 2.07 28.53 10.17
C THR A 76 2.53 29.77 10.94
N ARG A 77 1.60 30.57 11.53
CA ARG A 77 1.96 31.73 12.37
C ARG A 77 2.47 31.34 13.75
N ILE A 78 2.19 30.13 14.21
CA ILE A 78 2.72 29.62 15.48
C ILE A 78 4.06 28.93 15.14
N LYS A 79 5.16 29.60 15.48
CA LYS A 79 6.50 29.05 15.34
C LYS A 79 6.55 27.71 16.09
N ASN A 80 6.90 26.62 15.40
CA ASN A 80 7.18 25.25 15.85
C ASN A 80 6.02 24.27 15.91
N GLU A 81 4.80 24.56 15.42
CA GLU A 81 3.81 23.51 15.18
C GLU A 81 3.71 23.22 13.69
N GLU A 82 4.05 22.01 13.32
CA GLU A 82 3.83 21.50 11.98
C GLU A 82 2.33 21.40 11.74
N SER A 83 1.82 22.21 10.82
CA SER A 83 0.39 22.28 10.49
C SER A 83 0.01 21.30 9.40
N PHE A 84 0.53 20.07 9.47
CA PHE A 84 0.23 19.02 8.51
C PHE A 84 -1.25 18.65 8.50
N ILE A 85 -1.82 18.50 7.31
CA ILE A 85 -3.17 17.97 7.14
C ILE A 85 -3.15 16.48 7.46
N PRO A 86 -4.00 15.99 8.39
CA PRO A 86 -3.93 14.59 8.82
C PRO A 86 -4.39 13.59 7.75
N ASN A 87 -5.36 13.97 6.89
CA ASN A 87 -5.95 13.09 5.88
C ASN A 87 -5.10 13.02 4.60
N VAL A 88 -3.84 12.63 4.74
CA VAL A 88 -2.91 12.48 3.62
C VAL A 88 -2.24 11.11 3.69
N ILE A 89 -2.21 10.40 2.56
CA ILE A 89 -1.50 9.14 2.39
C ILE A 89 -0.58 9.20 1.17
N GLN A 90 0.48 8.41 1.18
CA GLN A 90 1.30 8.16 -0.01
C GLN A 90 0.91 6.82 -0.60
N LEU A 91 0.68 6.78 -1.92
CA LEU A 91 0.28 5.57 -2.64
C LEU A 91 1.29 5.24 -3.73
N PHE A 92 1.87 4.05 -3.64
CA PHE A 92 2.86 3.54 -4.57
C PHE A 92 2.31 2.30 -5.29
N LYS A 93 2.11 2.39 -6.60
CA LYS A 93 1.61 1.27 -7.43
C LYS A 93 2.78 0.59 -8.11
N LEU A 94 3.35 -0.41 -7.44
CA LEU A 94 4.59 -1.08 -7.84
C LEU A 94 4.54 -1.75 -9.21
N HIS A 95 3.36 -2.09 -9.70
CA HIS A 95 3.15 -2.71 -11.01
C HIS A 95 2.36 -1.83 -12.00
N GLY A 96 2.23 -0.54 -11.70
CA GLY A 96 1.48 0.39 -12.53
C GLY A 96 -0.01 0.41 -12.27
N SER A 97 -0.77 1.02 -13.16
CA SER A 97 -2.20 1.23 -13.01
C SER A 97 -2.95 1.21 -14.33
N ILE A 98 -4.22 0.82 -14.25
CA ILE A 98 -5.13 0.80 -15.41
C ILE A 98 -5.45 2.20 -15.96
N ASP A 99 -5.18 3.25 -15.19
CA ASP A 99 -5.39 4.66 -15.56
C ASP A 99 -4.09 5.40 -15.92
N TRP A 100 -2.96 4.68 -16.06
CA TRP A 100 -1.68 5.25 -16.47
C TRP A 100 -1.39 4.94 -17.93
N GLU A 101 -0.83 5.92 -18.65
CA GLU A 101 -0.41 5.75 -20.04
C GLU A 101 0.95 6.39 -20.29
N LYS A 102 1.83 5.67 -21.00
CA LYS A 102 3.14 6.18 -21.40
C LYS A 102 3.06 6.82 -22.78
N ILE A 103 3.29 8.14 -22.86
CA ILE A 103 3.28 8.93 -24.09
C ILE A 103 4.59 9.70 -24.15
N ASP A 104 5.34 9.56 -25.24
CA ASP A 104 6.62 10.26 -25.48
C ASP A 104 7.58 10.18 -24.28
N GLY A 105 7.67 9.01 -23.66
CA GLY A 105 8.55 8.75 -22.52
C GLY A 105 8.07 9.29 -21.18
N LYS A 106 6.93 9.96 -21.13
CA LYS A 106 6.28 10.46 -19.90
C LYS A 106 5.10 9.60 -19.53
N ILE A 107 4.85 9.45 -18.23
CA ILE A 107 3.68 8.73 -17.72
C ILE A 107 2.60 9.75 -17.34
N TYR A 108 1.43 9.58 -17.92
CA TYR A 108 0.25 10.40 -17.67
C TYR A 108 -0.79 9.60 -16.91
N GLN A 109 -1.44 10.22 -15.95
CA GLN A 109 -2.67 9.68 -15.38
C GLN A 109 -3.86 10.17 -16.21
N LYS A 110 -4.69 9.24 -16.66
CA LYS A 110 -5.87 9.49 -17.49
C LYS A 110 -7.11 8.88 -16.85
N GLU A 111 -8.26 9.41 -17.19
CA GLU A 111 -9.54 8.85 -16.74
C GLU A 111 -9.77 7.45 -17.33
N THR A 112 -9.40 7.26 -18.59
CA THR A 112 -9.44 5.99 -19.33
C THR A 112 -8.26 5.90 -20.30
N THR A 113 -7.75 4.70 -20.51
CA THR A 113 -6.72 4.42 -21.52
C THR A 113 -6.89 3.03 -22.12
N ASP A 114 -6.61 2.91 -23.41
CA ASP A 114 -6.58 1.64 -24.12
C ASP A 114 -5.20 0.96 -24.04
N GLN A 115 -4.19 1.68 -23.58
CA GLN A 115 -2.81 1.22 -23.45
C GLN A 115 -2.26 1.46 -22.03
N PRO A 116 -2.78 0.72 -21.03
CA PRO A 116 -2.39 0.95 -19.65
C PRO A 116 -0.91 0.61 -19.42
N CYS A 117 -0.25 1.44 -18.63
CA CYS A 117 1.13 1.24 -18.20
C CYS A 117 1.15 0.32 -16.97
N ILE A 118 1.32 -1.00 -17.22
CA ILE A 118 1.30 -2.05 -16.19
C ILE A 118 2.41 -3.07 -16.44
N ILE A 119 2.90 -3.70 -15.36
CA ILE A 119 3.82 -4.85 -15.41
C ILE A 119 3.00 -6.13 -15.23
N TYR A 120 3.01 -6.99 -16.23
CA TYR A 120 2.36 -8.30 -16.12
C TYR A 120 3.23 -9.29 -15.34
N PRO A 121 2.64 -10.09 -14.42
CA PRO A 121 3.39 -11.02 -13.56
C PRO A 121 4.17 -12.09 -14.30
N ALA A 122 3.79 -12.39 -15.55
CA ALA A 122 4.43 -13.43 -16.39
C ALA A 122 5.49 -12.88 -17.36
N SER A 123 5.76 -11.57 -17.35
CA SER A 123 6.77 -11.02 -18.24
C SER A 123 8.17 -11.25 -17.65
N GLU A 124 8.99 -12.09 -18.29
CA GLU A 124 10.43 -12.24 -18.03
C GLU A 124 11.22 -10.95 -18.29
N LYS A 125 10.56 -9.84 -18.56
CA LYS A 125 11.19 -8.55 -18.86
C LYS A 125 11.59 -7.86 -17.57
N TYR A 126 12.65 -8.35 -16.96
CA TYR A 126 13.38 -7.64 -15.90
C TYR A 126 13.72 -6.20 -16.28
N GLU A 127 13.83 -5.89 -17.56
CA GLU A 127 14.15 -4.56 -18.07
C GLU A 127 13.10 -3.51 -17.71
N SER A 128 11.80 -3.87 -17.64
CA SER A 128 10.73 -2.93 -17.33
C SER A 128 10.79 -2.41 -15.89
N SER A 129 11.35 -3.16 -14.95
CA SER A 129 11.46 -2.73 -13.55
C SER A 129 12.52 -1.64 -13.32
N TYR A 130 13.41 -1.42 -14.27
CA TYR A 130 14.40 -0.34 -14.27
C TYR A 130 13.89 0.96 -14.91
N GLU A 131 12.70 0.93 -15.50
CA GLU A 131 12.08 2.11 -16.09
C GLU A 131 11.22 2.87 -15.07
N GLN A 132 11.05 4.18 -15.33
CA GLN A 132 10.06 4.98 -14.62
C GLN A 132 8.63 4.52 -15.02
N PRO A 133 7.70 4.48 -14.07
CA PRO A 133 7.76 4.91 -12.67
C PRO A 133 8.19 3.83 -11.68
N TYR A 134 8.40 2.60 -12.12
CA TYR A 134 8.60 1.41 -11.28
C TYR A 134 9.88 1.49 -10.45
N PHE A 135 10.98 1.91 -11.07
CA PHE A 135 12.26 2.07 -10.39
C PHE A 135 12.14 3.04 -9.20
N GLU A 136 11.47 4.17 -9.40
CA GLU A 136 11.26 5.16 -8.35
C GLU A 136 10.50 4.57 -7.16
N MET A 137 9.39 3.88 -7.43
CA MET A 137 8.54 3.30 -6.39
C MET A 137 9.24 2.16 -5.63
N MET A 138 10.03 1.33 -6.33
CA MET A 138 10.85 0.30 -5.69
C MET A 138 11.96 0.90 -4.83
N SER A 139 12.58 1.99 -5.27
CA SER A 139 13.58 2.73 -4.50
C SER A 139 13.00 3.33 -3.23
N HIS A 140 11.79 3.88 -3.30
CA HIS A 140 11.04 4.35 -2.13
C HIS A 140 10.73 3.21 -1.15
N LEU A 141 10.25 2.06 -1.63
CA LEU A 141 10.03 0.88 -0.80
C LEU A 141 11.29 0.48 -0.06
N GLN A 142 12.39 0.27 -0.78
CA GLN A 142 13.66 -0.13 -0.20
C GLN A 142 14.18 0.90 0.84
N SER A 143 14.11 2.18 0.51
CA SER A 143 14.52 3.26 1.43
C SER A 143 13.66 3.27 2.70
N THR A 144 12.35 3.06 2.56
CA THR A 144 11.43 3.06 3.71
C THR A 144 11.66 1.87 4.62
N LEU A 145 11.88 0.68 4.08
CA LEU A 145 12.10 -0.52 4.89
C LEU A 145 13.45 -0.52 5.62
N ARG A 146 14.39 0.35 5.24
CA ARG A 146 15.67 0.57 5.94
C ARG A 146 15.56 1.52 7.14
N LYS A 147 14.44 2.26 7.27
CA LYS A 147 14.25 3.19 8.39
C LYS A 147 14.00 2.42 9.69
N GLU A 148 14.56 2.94 10.78
CA GLU A 148 14.31 2.38 12.12
C GLU A 148 12.83 2.51 12.52
N GLY A 149 12.34 1.53 13.29
CA GLY A 149 10.97 1.54 13.80
C GLY A 149 9.91 1.31 12.71
N THR A 150 10.28 0.67 11.60
CA THR A 150 9.35 0.39 10.50
C THR A 150 8.55 -0.89 10.76
N LEU A 151 7.22 -0.78 10.69
CA LEU A 151 6.30 -1.91 10.59
C LEU A 151 5.81 -2.03 9.15
N LEU A 152 6.09 -3.16 8.50
CA LEU A 152 5.52 -3.52 7.21
C LEU A 152 4.37 -4.50 7.40
N ILE A 153 3.17 -4.12 6.96
CA ILE A 153 2.00 -5.00 6.92
C ILE A 153 1.83 -5.47 5.48
N VAL A 154 1.97 -6.76 5.26
CA VAL A 154 1.78 -7.39 3.95
C VAL A 154 0.46 -8.15 3.97
N ALA A 155 -0.47 -7.78 3.08
CA ALA A 155 -1.77 -8.42 2.98
C ALA A 155 -2.07 -8.86 1.54
N GLY A 156 -2.38 -10.14 1.35
CA GLY A 156 -2.75 -10.69 0.05
C GLY A 156 -1.62 -10.80 -0.98
N PHE A 157 -0.37 -10.63 -0.57
CA PHE A 157 0.80 -10.77 -1.44
C PHE A 157 1.37 -12.18 -1.34
N GLY A 158 1.52 -12.85 -2.47
CA GLY A 158 1.96 -14.25 -2.54
C GLY A 158 3.48 -14.47 -2.54
N PHE A 159 4.29 -13.41 -2.39
CA PHE A 159 5.77 -13.45 -2.43
C PHE A 159 6.38 -14.08 -3.68
N GLN A 160 5.63 -14.12 -4.78
CA GLN A 160 6.12 -14.65 -6.05
C GLN A 160 6.98 -13.64 -6.83
N ASP A 161 6.77 -12.35 -6.61
CA ASP A 161 7.61 -11.30 -7.18
C ASP A 161 8.94 -11.22 -6.42
N LYS A 162 9.99 -11.69 -7.08
CA LYS A 162 11.34 -11.80 -6.51
C LYS A 162 11.95 -10.44 -6.15
N HIS A 163 11.61 -9.38 -6.88
CA HIS A 163 12.16 -8.05 -6.61
C HIS A 163 11.61 -7.52 -5.29
N ILE A 164 10.29 -7.57 -5.10
CA ILE A 164 9.64 -7.14 -3.87
C ILE A 164 10.05 -8.06 -2.72
N GLN A 165 10.05 -9.38 -2.95
CA GLN A 165 10.46 -10.36 -1.95
C GLN A 165 11.88 -10.09 -1.43
N ASN A 166 12.85 -9.84 -2.33
CA ASN A 166 14.24 -9.59 -1.95
C ASN A 166 14.39 -8.33 -1.12
N VAL A 167 13.68 -7.25 -1.44
CA VAL A 167 13.69 -6.00 -0.66
C VAL A 167 13.14 -6.24 0.75
N ILE A 168 12.06 -6.99 0.88
CA ILE A 168 11.47 -7.35 2.19
C ILE A 168 12.45 -8.24 2.98
N LYS A 169 13.03 -9.25 2.32
CA LYS A 169 14.01 -10.15 2.93
C LYS A 169 15.24 -9.40 3.44
N GLU A 170 15.78 -8.48 2.65
CA GLU A 170 16.89 -7.62 3.07
C GLU A 170 16.54 -6.83 4.34
N ALA A 171 15.34 -6.24 4.40
CA ALA A 171 14.89 -5.50 5.57
C ALA A 171 14.77 -6.38 6.83
N VAL A 172 14.20 -7.57 6.69
CA VAL A 172 14.09 -8.54 7.79
C VAL A 172 15.47 -8.92 8.35
N LEU A 173 16.47 -9.09 7.48
CA LEU A 173 17.80 -9.55 7.88
C LEU A 173 18.70 -8.42 8.39
N GLN A 174 18.54 -7.20 7.89
CA GLN A 174 19.51 -6.12 8.10
C GLN A 174 19.00 -5.01 9.03
N ASN A 175 17.68 -4.84 9.16
CA ASN A 175 17.12 -3.78 10.00
C ASN A 175 16.62 -4.37 11.35
N PRO A 176 17.36 -4.17 12.44
CA PRO A 176 17.01 -4.78 13.74
C PRO A 176 15.70 -4.22 14.34
N ASN A 177 15.29 -3.02 13.94
CA ASN A 177 14.07 -2.37 14.40
C ASN A 177 12.93 -2.45 13.36
N PHE A 178 13.02 -3.40 12.44
CA PHE A 178 11.99 -3.69 11.44
C PHE A 178 11.10 -4.83 11.95
N HIS A 179 9.79 -4.70 11.72
CA HIS A 179 8.85 -5.79 11.98
C HIS A 179 8.00 -6.07 10.74
N LEU A 180 7.89 -7.33 10.37
CA LEU A 180 7.07 -7.82 9.27
C LEU A 180 5.81 -8.49 9.83
N LEU A 181 4.64 -7.96 9.50
CA LEU A 181 3.34 -8.60 9.74
C LEU A 181 2.78 -9.12 8.42
N VAL A 182 2.71 -10.42 8.25
CA VAL A 182 2.13 -11.05 7.07
C VAL A 182 0.69 -11.48 7.38
N VAL A 183 -0.26 -10.87 6.68
CA VAL A 183 -1.68 -11.23 6.71
C VAL A 183 -1.99 -12.05 5.48
N CYS A 184 -2.28 -13.32 5.67
CA CYS A 184 -2.48 -14.24 4.57
C CYS A 184 -3.68 -15.13 4.80
N PHE A 185 -4.23 -15.55 3.68
CA PHE A 185 -5.29 -16.54 3.63
C PHE A 185 -4.95 -17.51 2.50
N GLY A 186 -4.47 -18.69 2.88
CA GLY A 186 -4.13 -19.75 1.93
C GLY A 186 -5.29 -20.71 1.73
N MET A 187 -5.53 -21.10 0.50
CA MET A 187 -6.41 -22.22 0.14
C MET A 187 -5.56 -23.30 -0.52
N LYS A 188 -5.62 -24.50 0.00
CA LYS A 188 -4.94 -25.66 -0.58
C LYS A 188 -5.99 -26.56 -1.25
N LYS A 189 -5.65 -27.03 -2.44
CA LYS A 189 -6.46 -28.01 -3.15
C LYS A 189 -6.24 -29.38 -2.52
N VAL A 190 -7.27 -29.98 -1.96
CA VAL A 190 -7.23 -31.34 -1.45
C VAL A 190 -7.94 -32.26 -2.44
N VAL A 191 -7.22 -33.22 -2.96
CA VAL A 191 -7.74 -34.27 -3.85
C VAL A 191 -7.77 -35.56 -3.06
N GLU A 192 -8.94 -35.99 -2.62
CA GLU A 192 -9.13 -37.33 -2.06
C GLU A 192 -9.50 -38.30 -3.19
N GLU A 193 -8.90 -39.48 -3.23
CA GLU A 193 -9.22 -40.52 -4.23
C GLU A 193 -10.72 -40.82 -4.24
N GLY A 194 -11.35 -40.60 -5.42
CA GLY A 194 -12.77 -40.86 -5.63
C GLY A 194 -13.76 -39.80 -5.18
N LYS A 195 -13.29 -38.59 -4.80
CA LYS A 195 -14.14 -37.45 -4.45
C LYS A 195 -13.82 -36.23 -5.31
N ASP A 196 -14.82 -35.34 -5.43
CA ASP A 196 -14.62 -34.04 -6.08
C ASP A 196 -13.54 -33.23 -5.37
N GLU A 197 -12.80 -32.43 -6.15
CA GLU A 197 -11.77 -31.52 -5.65
C GLU A 197 -12.36 -30.55 -4.62
N LYS A 198 -11.80 -30.54 -3.42
CA LYS A 198 -12.15 -29.58 -2.36
C LYS A 198 -11.03 -28.59 -2.12
N TRP A 199 -11.43 -27.34 -1.85
CA TRP A 199 -10.53 -26.31 -1.37
C TRP A 199 -10.63 -26.20 0.16
N GLU A 200 -9.55 -26.47 0.86
CA GLU A 200 -9.46 -26.32 2.31
C GLU A 200 -8.57 -25.14 2.68
N GLU A 201 -8.84 -24.52 3.82
CA GLU A 201 -7.99 -23.47 4.37
C GLU A 201 -6.62 -24.05 4.69
N SER A 202 -5.60 -23.53 4.05
CA SER A 202 -4.21 -23.83 4.42
C SER A 202 -3.59 -22.59 5.03
N GLY A 203 -2.83 -22.75 6.08
CA GLY A 203 -1.97 -21.70 6.57
C GLY A 203 -0.87 -21.34 5.55
N ILE A 204 -0.06 -20.32 5.85
CA ILE A 204 1.22 -20.15 5.17
C ILE A 204 2.08 -21.36 5.48
N THR A 205 2.51 -22.03 4.41
CA THR A 205 3.49 -23.09 4.51
C THR A 205 4.87 -22.55 4.18
N HIS A 206 5.91 -23.22 4.63
CA HIS A 206 7.29 -22.98 4.19
C HIS A 206 7.41 -22.88 2.65
N GLU A 207 6.60 -23.67 1.92
CA GLU A 207 6.57 -23.64 0.45
C GLU A 207 6.14 -22.29 -0.13
N LEU A 208 5.25 -21.54 0.56
CA LEU A 208 4.80 -20.22 0.10
C LEU A 208 5.79 -19.11 0.46
N VAL A 209 6.47 -19.22 1.61
CA VAL A 209 7.37 -18.18 2.12
C VAL A 209 8.65 -18.82 2.69
N PRO A 210 9.42 -19.57 1.89
CA PRO A 210 10.57 -20.36 2.36
C PRO A 210 11.65 -19.51 3.03
N ASP A 211 11.74 -18.22 2.71
CA ASP A 211 12.73 -17.31 3.27
C ASP A 211 12.34 -16.76 4.66
N PHE A 212 11.09 -16.94 5.09
CA PHE A 212 10.57 -16.35 6.32
C PHE A 212 10.11 -17.37 7.35
N ILE A 213 9.80 -18.58 6.91
CA ILE A 213 9.32 -19.67 7.75
C ILE A 213 10.25 -20.86 7.51
N SER A 214 10.84 -21.41 8.58
CA SER A 214 11.64 -22.64 8.48
C SER A 214 10.77 -23.86 8.20
N GLU A 215 11.38 -24.97 7.77
CA GLU A 215 10.69 -26.24 7.55
C GLU A 215 9.93 -26.72 8.79
N ASP A 216 10.42 -26.42 9.99
CA ASP A 216 9.77 -26.71 11.28
C ASP A 216 8.63 -25.75 11.63
N GLY A 217 8.29 -24.80 10.74
CA GLY A 217 7.24 -23.80 10.95
C GLY A 217 7.63 -22.62 11.87
N ASN A 218 8.90 -22.50 12.25
CA ASN A 218 9.38 -21.39 13.06
C ASN A 218 9.57 -20.13 12.21
N VAL A 219 9.22 -18.98 12.77
CA VAL A 219 9.41 -17.65 12.17
C VAL A 219 10.47 -16.86 12.94
N ALA A 220 11.17 -15.96 12.26
CA ALA A 220 12.11 -15.06 12.92
C ALA A 220 11.38 -14.14 13.92
N GLN A 221 12.09 -13.67 14.96
CA GLN A 221 11.49 -12.87 16.05
C GLN A 221 10.84 -11.57 15.58
N ASN A 222 11.30 -11.01 14.48
CA ASN A 222 10.77 -9.79 13.89
C ASN A 222 9.70 -10.06 12.80
N ILE A 223 9.15 -11.27 12.74
CA ILE A 223 8.09 -11.64 11.82
C ILE A 223 6.88 -12.14 12.61
N THR A 224 5.72 -11.67 12.24
CA THR A 224 4.43 -12.17 12.72
C THR A 224 3.59 -12.62 11.53
N VAL A 225 3.02 -13.80 11.61
CA VAL A 225 2.10 -14.33 10.58
C VAL A 225 0.70 -14.42 11.16
N LEU A 226 -0.25 -13.78 10.50
CA LEU A 226 -1.65 -13.76 10.87
C LEU A 226 -2.50 -14.41 9.77
N PHE A 227 -3.15 -15.52 10.11
CA PHE A 227 -4.08 -16.17 9.20
C PHE A 227 -5.43 -15.47 9.22
N SER A 228 -5.70 -14.66 8.21
CA SER A 228 -6.94 -13.89 8.12
C SER A 228 -7.21 -13.45 6.68
N LYS A 229 -8.49 -13.38 6.33
CA LYS A 229 -8.94 -12.64 5.13
C LYS A 229 -8.77 -11.14 5.38
N PHE A 230 -8.50 -10.36 4.34
CA PHE A 230 -8.31 -8.91 4.44
C PHE A 230 -9.45 -8.22 5.19
N LYS A 231 -10.70 -8.53 4.87
CA LYS A 231 -11.88 -8.00 5.57
C LYS A 231 -11.81 -8.23 7.07
N ALA A 232 -11.62 -9.47 7.51
CA ALA A 232 -11.58 -9.83 8.93
C ALA A 232 -10.38 -9.21 9.64
N PHE A 233 -9.24 -9.07 8.95
CA PHE A 233 -8.08 -8.35 9.45
C PHE A 233 -8.41 -6.87 9.69
N VAL A 234 -9.00 -6.18 8.69
CA VAL A 234 -9.37 -4.77 8.81
C VAL A 234 -10.36 -4.55 9.94
N GLU A 235 -11.37 -5.41 10.09
CA GLU A 235 -12.35 -5.32 11.19
C GLU A 235 -11.69 -5.38 12.57
N LYS A 236 -10.68 -6.25 12.75
CA LYS A 236 -9.96 -6.47 14.01
C LYS A 236 -8.74 -5.55 14.20
N TYR A 237 -8.29 -4.84 13.16
CA TYR A 237 -7.14 -3.96 13.25
C TYR A 237 -7.40 -2.86 14.30
N PRO A 238 -6.44 -2.57 15.18
CA PRO A 238 -6.61 -1.55 16.22
C PRO A 238 -7.00 -0.20 15.64
N TYR A 239 -7.89 0.49 16.34
CA TYR A 239 -8.32 1.83 15.98
C TYR A 239 -8.10 2.77 17.15
N ASN A 240 -7.35 3.84 16.93
CA ASN A 240 -7.13 4.86 17.94
C ASN A 240 -8.09 6.04 17.75
N SER A 241 -9.26 5.96 18.37
CA SER A 241 -10.29 6.98 18.26
C SER A 241 -9.86 8.38 18.75
N SER A 242 -8.78 8.47 19.55
CA SER A 242 -8.24 9.76 20.01
C SER A 242 -7.67 10.61 18.88
N TYR A 243 -7.38 10.00 17.74
CA TYR A 243 -6.88 10.66 16.52
C TYR A 243 -7.90 10.60 15.38
N GLU A 244 -9.15 10.25 15.69
CA GLU A 244 -10.21 10.32 14.70
C GLU A 244 -10.43 11.77 14.30
N ILE A 245 -10.38 12.01 13.01
CA ILE A 245 -10.62 13.34 12.46
C ILE A 245 -12.10 13.43 12.21
N ASP A 246 -12.74 14.31 12.97
CA ASP A 246 -14.12 14.68 12.72
C ASP A 246 -14.19 15.51 11.43
N ASN A 247 -14.37 14.80 10.31
CA ASN A 247 -14.49 15.41 8.98
C ASN A 247 -15.75 16.29 8.87
N THR A 248 -16.69 16.21 9.82
CA THR A 248 -17.93 16.97 9.77
C THR A 248 -17.75 18.42 10.22
N ASN A 249 -16.77 18.69 11.08
CA ASN A 249 -16.58 20.03 11.66
C ASN A 249 -15.60 20.94 10.91
N ASN A 250 -14.77 20.41 10.00
CA ASN A 250 -13.76 21.23 9.33
C ASN A 250 -14.28 22.03 8.12
N TYR A 251 -15.47 21.75 7.62
CA TYR A 251 -16.02 22.46 6.45
C TYR A 251 -17.12 23.48 6.82
N GLU A 252 -17.75 23.38 7.98
CA GLU A 252 -18.75 24.39 8.41
C GLU A 252 -18.12 25.67 8.96
N ALA A 253 -16.86 25.62 9.37
CA ALA A 253 -16.16 26.81 9.89
C ALA A 253 -15.62 27.76 8.80
N ILE A 254 -15.82 27.44 7.49
CA ILE A 254 -15.34 28.24 6.36
C ILE A 254 -16.51 28.74 5.48
N ARG A 255 -17.68 28.93 6.03
CA ARG A 255 -18.71 29.72 5.35
C ARG A 255 -18.63 31.16 5.86
N PRO A 256 -18.47 32.14 4.94
CA PRO A 256 -18.44 33.56 5.28
C PRO A 256 -19.76 34.05 5.84
#